data_238ddb4a2d16760804e6d6e592a93834
#
_entry.id   238ddb4a2d16760804e6d6e592a93834
#
_cell.length_a   1.000
_cell.length_b   1.000
_cell.length_c   1.000
_cell.angle_alpha   90.00
_cell.angle_beta   90.00
_cell.angle_gamma   90.00
#
_symmetry.space_group_name_H-M   'P 1'
#
loop_
_entity.id
_entity.type
_entity.pdbx_description
1 polymer ?
#
loop_
_entity_poly.entity_id
_entity_poly.type
_entity_poly.pdbx_seq_one_letter_code
_entity_poly.pdbx_strand_id
1 'polypeptide(L)'
;MQIASFPRLRSKKDGLRSTLERHGLLVGLAVLLWLVAVGRFGAYGFSWHTFILWFGALVGVAQLARLADGDLRAKVANLTQELAPLAVLLAVFAPLYLLFLYHLPQQVNTDEISLMIFERLYLTRPVNLLGVSPYFSFPSLPFILFSRLGVLLGGINLSNMRLVHAGFGLLIIFLGYALFRLHMPRGQALGGAVLLGSNHALLGISRLAQWDNLSLFAEMAALIVLVAALRRGSHFIAVLGGFLAGLSFYVYLPGRITIVIWLLYLGVCWLLRRDTQGRRLILRVGVASSISFLMVATPITVGQLKDTRPGHNYYKRQLMIFPEGRVYQQQWFRAQTVAEGIWINISHGLTAFNNQEYDRGFIYENRGHGFLDPLTGVLLWVGVFYAARELSRKDQAQDGNALALTGFGALWFTYTLVTNQTPNYTRMLVVLPFVAYLATEGLRRVAAIPLLPRIALPKSLSWIRGYEWFAIGVFVVAAWNAVIYSEYIEFGFTQGNLVGTTARLVDRRSIDEDHEFYLFADETLPYYAWGGPEQWKEWTGTFAQKGQILQVAVGEECRYTEFSTPFTAFMSAQVWELCRPALLTAFPTLQVENMLPNGTRLAVEVP
;
A
#
# COMPACT_ATOMS: atom_id res chain seq x y z
N MET A 1 -24.65 -7.45 25.31
CA MET A 1 -24.39 -6.07 24.88
C MET A 1 -25.21 -5.83 23.62
N GLN A 2 -26.31 -5.09 23.71
CA GLN A 2 -27.17 -4.78 22.57
C GLN A 2 -26.34 -3.99 21.57
N ILE A 3 -26.00 -4.63 20.44
CA ILE A 3 -25.48 -3.95 19.26
C ILE A 3 -26.58 -3.00 18.85
N ALA A 4 -26.27 -1.71 18.82
CA ALA A 4 -27.21 -0.65 18.55
C ALA A 4 -27.97 -0.98 17.27
N SER A 5 -29.24 -1.33 17.43
CA SER A 5 -30.19 -1.37 16.32
C SER A 5 -30.07 -0.06 15.55
N PHE A 6 -30.08 -0.13 14.21
CA PHE A 6 -30.08 1.06 13.37
C PHE A 6 -31.09 2.06 13.93
N PRO A 7 -30.73 3.31 14.16
CA PRO A 7 -31.63 4.29 14.70
C PRO A 7 -32.90 4.31 13.83
N ARG A 8 -34.06 4.13 14.46
CA ARG A 8 -35.35 4.38 13.78
C ARG A 8 -35.31 5.83 13.34
N LEU A 9 -34.95 6.03 12.08
CA LEU A 9 -34.95 7.36 11.46
C LEU A 9 -36.39 7.90 11.52
N ARG A 10 -36.60 8.93 12.36
CA ARG A 10 -37.80 9.75 12.25
C ARG A 10 -37.87 10.23 10.81
N SER A 11 -38.92 9.82 10.13
CA SER A 11 -39.23 10.15 8.73
C SER A 11 -39.30 11.67 8.55
N LYS A 12 -38.17 12.31 8.24
CA LYS A 12 -38.22 13.57 7.49
C LYS A 12 -38.39 13.18 6.03
N LYS A 13 -39.66 13.01 5.62
CA LYS A 13 -40.10 12.49 4.31
C LYS A 13 -39.51 13.26 3.10
N ASP A 14 -38.97 14.46 3.28
CA ASP A 14 -38.70 15.39 2.17
C ASP A 14 -37.30 16.01 2.11
N GLY A 15 -36.33 15.51 2.90
CA GLY A 15 -35.03 16.19 3.05
C GLY A 15 -34.28 16.50 1.75
N LEU A 16 -34.08 15.51 0.87
CA LEU A 16 -33.25 15.72 -0.33
C LEU A 16 -34.02 16.49 -1.41
N ARG A 17 -35.32 16.15 -1.65
CA ARG A 17 -36.14 16.82 -2.64
C ARG A 17 -36.38 18.28 -2.27
N SER A 18 -36.77 18.54 -1.02
CA SER A 18 -36.97 19.91 -0.53
C SER A 18 -35.66 20.71 -0.49
N THR A 19 -34.50 20.05 -0.25
CA THR A 19 -33.19 20.68 -0.31
C THR A 19 -32.81 21.01 -1.75
N LEU A 20 -33.05 20.10 -2.70
CA LEU A 20 -32.84 20.37 -4.12
C LEU A 20 -33.76 21.48 -4.64
N GLU A 21 -35.00 21.50 -4.23
CA GLU A 21 -35.98 22.55 -4.61
C GLU A 21 -35.62 23.92 -4.00
N ARG A 22 -35.11 23.95 -2.75
CA ARG A 22 -34.70 25.19 -2.06
C ARG A 22 -33.31 25.70 -2.47
N HIS A 23 -32.44 24.79 -2.86
CA HIS A 23 -31.03 25.10 -3.15
C HIS A 23 -30.62 24.71 -4.58
N GLY A 24 -31.59 24.62 -5.51
CA GLY A 24 -31.34 24.23 -6.90
C GLY A 24 -30.28 25.08 -7.59
N LEU A 25 -30.20 26.36 -7.24
CA LEU A 25 -29.15 27.27 -7.73
C LEU A 25 -27.74 26.82 -7.28
N LEU A 26 -27.58 26.37 -6.02
CA LEU A 26 -26.29 25.85 -5.52
C LEU A 26 -25.91 24.54 -6.18
N VAL A 27 -26.89 23.67 -6.45
CA VAL A 27 -26.67 22.42 -7.19
C VAL A 27 -26.18 22.74 -8.61
N GLY A 28 -26.91 23.61 -9.31
CA GLY A 28 -26.57 24.03 -10.65
C GLY A 28 -25.17 24.66 -10.72
N LEU A 29 -24.84 25.52 -9.75
CA LEU A 29 -23.53 26.15 -9.64
C LEU A 29 -22.42 25.11 -9.39
N ALA A 30 -22.61 24.18 -8.46
CA ALA A 30 -21.61 23.14 -8.16
C ALA A 30 -21.35 22.23 -9.38
N VAL A 31 -22.41 21.84 -10.09
CA VAL A 31 -22.29 21.05 -11.34
C VAL A 31 -21.60 21.85 -12.42
N LEU A 32 -21.97 23.11 -12.61
CA LEU A 32 -21.33 23.99 -13.60
C LEU A 32 -19.84 24.19 -13.31
N LEU A 33 -19.47 24.51 -12.08
CA LEU A 33 -18.08 24.67 -11.65
C LEU A 33 -17.29 23.40 -11.91
N TRP A 34 -17.86 22.23 -11.62
CA TRP A 34 -17.22 20.94 -11.87
C TRP A 34 -17.01 20.68 -13.37
N LEU A 35 -18.05 20.88 -14.19
CA LEU A 35 -17.98 20.69 -15.64
C LEU A 35 -16.92 21.62 -16.28
N VAL A 36 -16.90 22.90 -15.87
CA VAL A 36 -15.89 23.86 -16.32
C VAL A 36 -14.49 23.43 -15.87
N ALA A 37 -14.33 22.98 -14.62
CA ALA A 37 -13.04 22.51 -14.11
C ALA A 37 -12.53 21.29 -14.90
N VAL A 38 -13.39 20.28 -15.12
CA VAL A 38 -13.04 19.06 -15.88
C VAL A 38 -12.74 19.39 -17.35
N GLY A 39 -13.55 20.24 -17.98
CA GLY A 39 -13.33 20.69 -19.35
C GLY A 39 -12.00 21.44 -19.51
N ARG A 40 -11.70 22.36 -18.62
CA ARG A 40 -10.43 23.10 -18.61
C ARG A 40 -9.24 22.19 -18.31
N PHE A 41 -9.37 21.28 -17.35
CA PHE A 41 -8.34 20.29 -17.07
C PHE A 41 -8.06 19.40 -18.27
N GLY A 42 -9.12 18.96 -18.96
CA GLY A 42 -9.00 18.18 -20.19
C GLY A 42 -8.35 18.94 -21.36
N ALA A 43 -8.58 20.25 -21.48
CA ALA A 43 -8.05 21.07 -22.57
C ALA A 43 -6.65 21.61 -22.29
N TYR A 44 -6.39 22.09 -21.09
CA TYR A 44 -5.20 22.90 -20.74
C TYR A 44 -4.33 22.28 -19.64
N GLY A 45 -4.72 21.13 -19.09
CA GLY A 45 -4.05 20.50 -17.96
C GLY A 45 -4.33 21.21 -16.63
N PHE A 46 -3.42 21.01 -15.65
CA PHE A 46 -3.56 21.59 -14.33
C PHE A 46 -3.27 23.10 -14.31
N SER A 47 -4.15 23.86 -13.64
CA SER A 47 -3.88 25.22 -13.21
C SER A 47 -4.54 25.47 -11.86
N TRP A 48 -4.02 26.44 -11.08
CA TRP A 48 -4.62 26.79 -9.79
C TRP A 48 -6.08 27.27 -9.94
N HIS A 49 -6.42 27.93 -11.03
CA HIS A 49 -7.81 28.31 -11.33
C HIS A 49 -8.69 27.06 -11.53
N THR A 50 -8.21 26.06 -12.28
CA THR A 50 -8.92 24.79 -12.45
C THR A 50 -9.10 24.05 -11.14
N PHE A 51 -8.08 24.05 -10.28
CA PHE A 51 -8.15 23.46 -8.95
C PHE A 51 -9.17 24.16 -8.05
N ILE A 52 -9.18 25.49 -8.03
CA ILE A 52 -10.14 26.29 -7.23
C ILE A 52 -11.58 26.01 -7.68
N LEU A 53 -11.84 25.94 -8.99
CA LEU A 53 -13.16 25.61 -9.51
C LEU A 53 -13.61 24.20 -9.11
N TRP A 54 -12.71 23.23 -9.23
CA TRP A 54 -12.96 21.84 -8.83
C TRP A 54 -13.20 21.71 -7.31
N PHE A 55 -12.35 22.33 -6.50
CA PHE A 55 -12.48 22.31 -5.06
C PHE A 55 -13.75 23.04 -4.59
N GLY A 56 -14.05 24.19 -5.19
CA GLY A 56 -15.30 24.92 -4.95
C GLY A 56 -16.54 24.11 -5.24
N ALA A 57 -16.54 23.33 -6.34
CA ALA A 57 -17.62 22.39 -6.65
C ALA A 57 -17.79 21.32 -5.57
N LEU A 58 -16.69 20.73 -5.08
CA LEU A 58 -16.71 19.74 -4.00
C LEU A 58 -17.24 20.32 -2.69
N VAL A 59 -16.79 21.53 -2.32
CA VAL A 59 -17.30 22.24 -1.13
C VAL A 59 -18.79 22.49 -1.28
N GLY A 60 -19.26 22.90 -2.46
CA GLY A 60 -20.69 23.08 -2.77
C GLY A 60 -21.50 21.81 -2.51
N VAL A 61 -21.05 20.66 -3.03
CA VAL A 61 -21.71 19.36 -2.81
C VAL A 61 -21.69 18.96 -1.33
N ALA A 62 -20.58 19.18 -0.63
CA ALA A 62 -20.47 18.90 0.80
C ALA A 62 -21.43 19.74 1.64
N GLN A 63 -21.57 21.04 1.32
CA GLN A 63 -22.52 21.95 1.99
C GLN A 63 -23.99 21.53 1.73
N LEU A 64 -24.32 21.18 0.49
CA LEU A 64 -25.66 20.66 0.16
C LEU A 64 -25.99 19.39 0.95
N ALA A 65 -25.04 18.46 1.05
CA ALA A 65 -25.19 17.24 1.83
C ALA A 65 -25.37 17.54 3.33
N ARG A 66 -24.62 18.51 3.87
CA ARG A 66 -24.76 18.95 5.26
C ARG A 66 -26.13 19.58 5.53
N LEU A 67 -26.62 20.41 4.61
CA LEU A 67 -27.96 21.02 4.72
C LEU A 67 -29.06 19.97 4.69
N ALA A 68 -28.88 18.89 3.89
CA ALA A 68 -29.82 17.79 3.81
C ALA A 68 -29.88 16.94 5.09
N ASP A 69 -28.76 16.83 5.82
CA ASP A 69 -28.67 16.04 7.06
C ASP A 69 -29.26 16.77 8.28
N GLY A 70 -29.34 18.11 8.25
CA GLY A 70 -29.73 18.92 9.40
C GLY A 70 -28.67 18.92 10.51
N ASP A 71 -29.09 19.14 11.77
CA ASP A 71 -28.17 19.17 12.91
C ASP A 71 -27.53 17.80 13.19
N LEU A 72 -26.33 17.60 12.69
CA LEU A 72 -25.43 16.49 13.01
C LEU A 72 -24.73 16.75 14.34
N ARG A 73 -25.43 16.63 15.47
CA ARG A 73 -24.75 16.47 16.76
C ARG A 73 -24.13 15.06 16.80
N ALA A 74 -22.90 14.95 16.36
CA ALA A 74 -22.12 13.73 16.53
C ALA A 74 -21.98 13.48 18.03
N LYS A 75 -22.61 12.39 18.53
CA LYS A 75 -22.20 11.79 19.80
C LYS A 75 -20.77 11.29 19.57
N VAL A 76 -19.79 12.07 20.00
CA VAL A 76 -18.39 11.63 20.07
C VAL A 76 -18.41 10.41 21.00
N ALA A 77 -18.11 9.24 20.44
CA ALA A 77 -17.92 8.03 21.23
C ALA A 77 -16.88 8.35 22.32
N ASN A 78 -17.04 7.76 23.52
CA ASN A 78 -16.12 7.97 24.64
C ASN A 78 -14.69 7.64 24.18
N LEU A 79 -13.99 8.62 23.64
CA LEU A 79 -12.63 8.50 23.08
C LEU A 79 -11.67 7.88 24.12
N THR A 80 -11.88 8.24 25.39
CA THR A 80 -11.11 7.70 26.52
C THR A 80 -11.14 6.18 26.62
N GLN A 81 -12.25 5.56 26.23
CA GLN A 81 -12.34 4.09 26.25
C GLN A 81 -11.53 3.42 25.14
N GLU A 82 -11.21 4.08 24.08
CA GLU A 82 -10.43 3.56 22.94
C GLU A 82 -8.92 3.86 23.08
N LEU A 83 -8.53 4.70 24.04
CA LEU A 83 -7.11 5.06 24.24
C LEU A 83 -6.26 3.85 24.63
N ALA A 84 -6.75 2.98 25.51
CA ALA A 84 -5.97 1.81 25.98
C ALA A 84 -5.66 0.83 24.84
N PRO A 85 -6.63 0.37 24.00
CA PRO A 85 -6.31 -0.44 22.83
C PRO A 85 -5.34 0.23 21.86
N LEU A 86 -5.52 1.53 21.60
CA LEU A 86 -4.61 2.27 20.71
C LEU A 86 -3.20 2.37 21.27
N ALA A 87 -3.07 2.59 22.59
CA ALA A 87 -1.78 2.59 23.26
C ALA A 87 -1.08 1.22 23.20
N VAL A 88 -1.83 0.11 23.35
CA VAL A 88 -1.30 -1.24 23.18
C VAL A 88 -0.79 -1.45 21.75
N LEU A 89 -1.57 -1.09 20.75
CA LEU A 89 -1.14 -1.19 19.34
C LEU A 89 0.11 -0.35 19.09
N LEU A 90 0.16 0.87 19.61
CA LEU A 90 1.33 1.73 19.48
C LEU A 90 2.55 1.10 20.15
N ALA A 91 2.42 0.62 21.38
CA ALA A 91 3.52 0.05 22.13
C ALA A 91 4.10 -1.22 21.45
N VAL A 92 3.24 -2.04 20.83
CA VAL A 92 3.66 -3.27 20.15
C VAL A 92 4.26 -2.98 18.78
N PHE A 93 3.59 -2.16 17.97
CA PHE A 93 3.93 -2.02 16.56
C PHE A 93 4.87 -0.85 16.25
N ALA A 94 4.91 0.22 17.06
CA ALA A 94 5.84 1.31 16.78
C ALA A 94 7.31 0.85 16.78
N PRO A 95 7.79 0.03 17.74
CA PRO A 95 9.14 -0.52 17.66
C PRO A 95 9.38 -1.36 16.40
N LEU A 96 8.43 -2.25 16.06
CA LEU A 96 8.55 -3.14 14.90
C LEU A 96 8.58 -2.38 13.58
N TYR A 97 7.79 -1.33 13.45
CA TYR A 97 7.66 -0.58 12.20
C TYR A 97 8.70 0.53 12.06
N LEU A 98 9.10 1.20 13.16
CA LEU A 98 9.86 2.45 13.09
C LEU A 98 11.33 2.33 13.49
N LEU A 99 11.74 1.26 14.23
CA LEU A 99 13.13 1.16 14.67
C LEU A 99 14.03 0.54 13.60
N PHE A 100 15.28 0.98 13.55
CA PHE A 100 16.35 0.45 12.71
C PHE A 100 16.05 0.49 11.19
N LEU A 101 15.26 1.43 10.72
CA LEU A 101 14.84 1.53 9.32
C LEU A 101 15.99 1.73 8.34
N TYR A 102 17.09 2.35 8.76
CA TYR A 102 18.27 2.49 7.94
C TYR A 102 18.96 1.15 7.69
N HIS A 103 18.97 0.29 8.70
CA HIS A 103 19.69 -1.00 8.65
C HIS A 103 18.79 -2.18 8.30
N LEU A 104 17.49 -2.10 8.58
CA LEU A 104 16.54 -3.20 8.43
C LEU A 104 15.28 -2.77 7.65
N PRO A 105 14.97 -3.41 6.51
CA PRO A 105 15.72 -4.49 5.88
C PRO A 105 17.05 -3.99 5.30
N GLN A 106 18.05 -4.86 5.28
CA GLN A 106 19.34 -4.52 4.68
C GLN A 106 19.21 -4.30 3.17
N GLN A 107 18.31 -5.03 2.55
CA GLN A 107 18.02 -4.87 1.14
C GLN A 107 17.47 -3.47 0.85
N VAL A 108 17.96 -2.86 -0.22
CA VAL A 108 17.42 -1.66 -0.85
C VAL A 108 16.97 -2.05 -2.24
N ASN A 109 15.71 -1.81 -2.53
CA ASN A 109 15.15 -2.13 -3.82
C ASN A 109 15.41 -0.99 -4.82
N THR A 110 15.57 -1.34 -6.10
CA THR A 110 15.70 -0.35 -7.17
C THR A 110 14.50 0.60 -7.26
N ASP A 111 13.30 0.12 -6.89
CA ASP A 111 12.10 0.96 -6.87
C ASP A 111 12.14 1.98 -5.73
N GLU A 112 12.72 1.66 -4.56
CA GLU A 112 12.93 2.65 -3.50
C GLU A 112 13.78 3.82 -4.00
N ILE A 113 14.86 3.51 -4.73
CA ILE A 113 15.75 4.53 -5.30
C ILE A 113 15.05 5.33 -6.37
N SER A 114 14.39 4.65 -7.31
CA SER A 114 13.66 5.31 -8.41
C SER A 114 12.59 6.26 -7.88
N LEU A 115 11.86 5.87 -6.84
CA LEU A 115 10.85 6.71 -6.22
C LEU A 115 11.48 7.94 -5.56
N MET A 116 12.58 7.79 -4.81
CA MET A 116 13.28 8.92 -4.21
C MET A 116 13.81 9.91 -5.26
N ILE A 117 14.31 9.42 -6.41
CA ILE A 117 14.72 10.27 -7.52
C ILE A 117 13.53 11.07 -8.06
N PHE A 118 12.40 10.40 -8.32
CA PHE A 118 11.21 11.09 -8.80
C PHE A 118 10.67 12.10 -7.79
N GLU A 119 10.69 11.78 -6.51
CA GLU A 119 10.27 12.70 -5.45
C GLU A 119 11.14 13.96 -5.38
N ARG A 120 12.45 13.82 -5.57
CA ARG A 120 13.36 14.97 -5.69
C ARG A 120 13.05 15.86 -6.88
N LEU A 121 12.77 15.26 -8.05
CA LEU A 121 12.37 16.02 -9.23
C LEU A 121 11.10 16.85 -8.98
N TYR A 122 10.22 16.38 -8.10
CA TYR A 122 9.01 17.14 -7.74
C TYR A 122 9.25 18.31 -6.77
N LEU A 123 10.45 18.47 -6.21
CA LEU A 123 10.79 19.69 -5.45
C LEU A 123 10.90 20.92 -6.36
N THR A 124 11.37 20.75 -7.59
CA THR A 124 11.60 21.84 -8.56
C THR A 124 10.52 21.95 -9.63
N ARG A 125 9.68 20.93 -9.79
CA ARG A 125 8.61 20.93 -10.80
C ARG A 125 7.37 21.67 -10.34
N PRO A 126 6.60 22.23 -11.29
CA PRO A 126 5.30 22.80 -10.98
C PRO A 126 4.37 21.77 -10.32
N VAL A 127 3.69 22.20 -9.27
CA VAL A 127 2.74 21.35 -8.54
C VAL A 127 1.53 21.06 -9.42
N ASN A 128 1.26 19.77 -9.69
CA ASN A 128 0.08 19.30 -10.40
C ASN A 128 -0.66 18.24 -9.57
N LEU A 129 -1.46 18.68 -8.61
CA LEU A 129 -2.16 17.79 -7.67
C LEU A 129 -3.16 16.84 -8.35
N LEU A 130 -3.77 17.25 -9.45
CA LEU A 130 -4.82 16.51 -10.14
C LEU A 130 -4.31 15.75 -11.38
N GLY A 131 -3.03 15.87 -11.67
CA GLY A 131 -2.45 15.41 -12.92
C GLY A 131 -1.73 14.08 -12.84
N VAL A 132 -1.28 13.69 -14.03
CA VAL A 132 -0.45 12.52 -14.28
C VAL A 132 1.02 12.92 -14.27
N SER A 133 1.83 12.10 -13.66
CA SER A 133 3.28 12.21 -13.74
C SER A 133 3.77 11.94 -15.17
N PRO A 134 4.87 12.55 -15.62
CA PRO A 134 5.56 12.14 -16.82
C PRO A 134 6.12 10.71 -16.75
N TYR A 135 6.17 10.11 -15.56
CA TYR A 135 6.68 8.77 -15.32
C TYR A 135 5.54 7.75 -15.26
N PHE A 136 5.51 6.83 -16.20
CA PHE A 136 4.58 5.68 -16.27
C PHE A 136 3.09 6.01 -16.10
N SER A 137 2.69 7.25 -16.34
CA SER A 137 1.30 7.74 -16.11
C SER A 137 0.82 7.61 -14.67
N PHE A 138 1.72 7.53 -13.70
CA PHE A 138 1.36 7.53 -12.29
C PHE A 138 0.71 8.87 -11.88
N PRO A 139 -0.15 8.88 -10.87
CA PRO A 139 -0.62 10.14 -10.30
C PRO A 139 0.54 10.96 -9.73
N SER A 140 0.49 12.27 -9.89
CA SER A 140 1.53 13.17 -9.36
C SER A 140 1.44 13.37 -7.83
N LEU A 141 0.28 13.13 -7.24
CA LEU A 141 0.02 13.42 -5.83
C LEU A 141 0.98 12.70 -4.86
N PRO A 142 1.28 11.38 -4.99
CA PRO A 142 2.22 10.72 -4.10
C PRO A 142 3.61 11.34 -4.15
N PHE A 143 4.15 11.64 -5.34
CA PHE A 143 5.46 12.29 -5.48
C PHE A 143 5.51 13.63 -4.78
N ILE A 144 4.45 14.45 -4.92
CA ILE A 144 4.35 15.75 -4.25
C ILE A 144 4.27 15.57 -2.73
N LEU A 145 3.44 14.63 -2.26
CA LEU A 145 3.26 14.36 -0.84
C LEU A 145 4.59 13.92 -0.20
N PHE A 146 5.22 12.90 -0.75
CA PHE A 146 6.43 12.32 -0.19
C PHE A 146 7.63 13.26 -0.30
N SER A 147 7.74 14.02 -1.41
CA SER A 147 8.79 15.04 -1.52
C SER A 147 8.68 16.09 -0.39
N ARG A 148 7.47 16.53 -0.06
CA ARG A 148 7.26 17.52 1.02
C ARG A 148 7.48 16.91 2.41
N LEU A 149 7.02 15.69 2.63
CA LEU A 149 7.29 14.96 3.88
C LEU A 149 8.79 14.70 4.06
N GLY A 150 9.51 14.32 3.00
CA GLY A 150 10.96 14.15 3.03
C GLY A 150 11.68 15.43 3.44
N VAL A 151 11.31 16.57 2.85
CA VAL A 151 11.89 17.88 3.23
C VAL A 151 11.62 18.22 4.69
N LEU A 152 10.39 17.98 5.18
CA LEU A 152 10.03 18.21 6.58
C LEU A 152 10.85 17.35 7.57
N LEU A 153 11.31 16.19 7.13
CA LEU A 153 12.15 15.27 7.92
C LEU A 153 13.66 15.52 7.76
N GLY A 154 14.06 16.58 7.04
CA GLY A 154 15.47 16.92 6.84
C GLY A 154 16.09 16.43 5.53
N GLY A 155 15.28 15.96 4.59
CA GLY A 155 15.72 15.60 3.24
C GLY A 155 15.13 14.29 2.72
N ILE A 156 15.19 14.11 1.39
CA ILE A 156 14.80 12.88 0.71
C ILE A 156 16.00 11.95 0.72
N ASN A 157 16.06 11.07 1.70
CA ASN A 157 17.04 10.02 1.86
C ASN A 157 16.36 8.72 2.29
N LEU A 158 17.08 7.60 2.24
CA LEU A 158 16.53 6.27 2.50
C LEU A 158 15.87 6.17 3.88
N SER A 159 16.52 6.68 4.92
CA SER A 159 16.00 6.61 6.30
C SER A 159 14.69 7.37 6.47
N ASN A 160 14.66 8.62 5.99
CA ASN A 160 13.49 9.48 6.10
C ASN A 160 12.32 8.95 5.28
N MET A 161 12.58 8.45 4.07
CA MET A 161 11.54 7.91 3.21
C MET A 161 10.98 6.60 3.77
N ARG A 162 11.82 5.70 4.26
CA ARG A 162 11.35 4.51 4.99
C ARG A 162 10.55 4.86 6.24
N LEU A 163 10.94 5.92 6.97
CA LEU A 163 10.19 6.39 8.13
C LEU A 163 8.77 6.86 7.76
N VAL A 164 8.63 7.60 6.67
CA VAL A 164 7.32 8.04 6.17
C VAL A 164 6.44 6.84 5.82
N HIS A 165 6.97 5.87 5.06
CA HIS A 165 6.21 4.69 4.64
C HIS A 165 5.86 3.77 5.82
N ALA A 166 6.78 3.57 6.75
CA ALA A 166 6.53 2.83 7.98
C ALA A 166 5.48 3.53 8.87
N GLY A 167 5.46 4.85 8.88
CA GLY A 167 4.41 5.64 9.51
C GLY A 167 3.03 5.37 8.92
N PHE A 168 2.89 5.29 7.59
CA PHE A 168 1.64 4.86 6.93
C PHE A 168 1.28 3.42 7.30
N GLY A 169 2.27 2.49 7.34
CA GLY A 169 2.05 1.12 7.81
C GLY A 169 1.46 1.07 9.23
N LEU A 170 2.00 1.87 10.14
CA LEU A 170 1.49 1.98 11.50
C LEU A 170 0.06 2.57 11.53
N LEU A 171 -0.21 3.61 10.74
CA LEU A 171 -1.56 4.18 10.61
C LEU A 171 -2.59 3.17 10.07
N ILE A 172 -2.19 2.28 9.16
CA ILE A 172 -3.04 1.20 8.66
C ILE A 172 -3.52 0.30 9.81
N ILE A 173 -2.67 0.00 10.79
CA ILE A 173 -3.06 -0.82 11.95
C ILE A 173 -4.14 -0.13 12.78
N PHE A 174 -4.01 1.18 13.00
CA PHE A 174 -5.04 1.97 13.70
C PHE A 174 -6.34 2.06 12.91
N LEU A 175 -6.26 2.23 11.59
CA LEU A 175 -7.43 2.18 10.71
C LEU A 175 -8.06 0.78 10.72
N GLY A 176 -7.27 -0.30 10.77
CA GLY A 176 -7.73 -1.67 10.94
C GLY A 176 -8.53 -1.83 12.22
N TYR A 177 -7.98 -1.38 13.34
CA TYR A 177 -8.72 -1.36 14.59
C TYR A 177 -10.04 -0.58 14.47
N ALA A 178 -10.02 0.62 13.89
CA ALA A 178 -11.21 1.45 13.73
C ALA A 178 -12.27 0.77 12.84
N LEU A 179 -11.88 0.14 11.72
CA LEU A 179 -12.77 -0.57 10.81
C LEU A 179 -13.40 -1.79 11.52
N PHE A 180 -12.60 -2.60 12.21
CA PHE A 180 -13.08 -3.77 12.93
C PHE A 180 -13.97 -3.36 14.11
N ARG A 181 -13.63 -2.27 14.78
CA ARG A 181 -14.40 -1.75 15.91
C ARG A 181 -15.81 -1.27 15.51
N LEU A 182 -16.01 -0.95 14.25
CA LEU A 182 -17.36 -0.70 13.73
C LEU A 182 -18.24 -1.97 13.79
N HIS A 183 -17.65 -3.16 13.72
CA HIS A 183 -18.39 -4.42 13.54
C HIS A 183 -18.18 -5.43 14.67
N MET A 184 -17.11 -5.29 15.45
CA MET A 184 -16.69 -6.25 16.48
C MET A 184 -16.59 -5.58 17.86
N PRO A 185 -16.73 -6.37 18.95
CA PRO A 185 -16.35 -5.94 20.30
C PRO A 185 -14.87 -5.56 20.38
N ARG A 186 -14.53 -4.71 21.36
CA ARG A 186 -13.17 -4.14 21.51
C ARG A 186 -12.05 -5.18 21.47
N GLY A 187 -12.17 -6.27 22.25
CA GLY A 187 -11.13 -7.31 22.33
C GLY A 187 -10.91 -8.02 20.98
N GLN A 188 -11.99 -8.32 20.25
CA GLN A 188 -11.89 -8.94 18.93
C GLN A 188 -11.33 -7.95 17.88
N ALA A 189 -11.76 -6.70 17.92
CA ALA A 189 -11.20 -5.66 17.03
C ALA A 189 -9.71 -5.45 17.28
N LEU A 190 -9.27 -5.47 18.54
CA LEU A 190 -7.86 -5.42 18.90
C LEU A 190 -7.10 -6.64 18.35
N GLY A 191 -7.62 -7.84 18.56
CA GLY A 191 -7.02 -9.06 18.00
C GLY A 191 -6.91 -9.03 16.48
N GLY A 192 -7.98 -8.58 15.79
CA GLY A 192 -7.96 -8.41 14.33
C GLY A 192 -6.92 -7.39 13.87
N ALA A 193 -6.76 -6.26 14.58
CA ALA A 193 -5.74 -5.28 14.28
C ALA A 193 -4.32 -5.83 14.52
N VAL A 194 -4.14 -6.69 15.53
CA VAL A 194 -2.87 -7.40 15.76
C VAL A 194 -2.59 -8.37 14.61
N LEU A 195 -3.57 -9.16 14.17
CA LEU A 195 -3.42 -10.07 13.02
C LEU A 195 -3.05 -9.29 11.75
N LEU A 196 -3.69 -8.13 11.52
CA LEU A 196 -3.35 -7.27 10.39
C LEU A 196 -1.93 -6.74 10.49
N GLY A 197 -1.57 -6.14 11.63
CA GLY A 197 -0.28 -5.47 11.82
C GLY A 197 0.91 -6.42 11.93
N SER A 198 0.70 -7.66 12.37
CA SER A 198 1.74 -8.68 12.42
C SER A 198 1.94 -9.41 11.10
N ASN A 199 1.02 -9.26 10.12
CA ASN A 199 1.21 -9.91 8.81
C ASN A 199 2.56 -9.55 8.21
N HIS A 200 3.37 -10.57 7.90
CA HIS A 200 4.76 -10.40 7.46
C HIS A 200 4.89 -9.57 6.17
N ALA A 201 3.93 -9.71 5.22
CA ALA A 201 3.96 -8.96 3.98
C ALA A 201 3.67 -7.47 4.21
N LEU A 202 2.67 -7.13 5.07
CA LEU A 202 2.40 -5.75 5.44
C LEU A 202 3.59 -5.12 6.17
N LEU A 203 4.15 -5.83 7.14
CA LEU A 203 5.30 -5.37 7.92
C LEU A 203 6.51 -5.13 7.01
N GLY A 204 6.85 -6.11 6.15
CA GLY A 204 7.99 -6.04 5.24
C GLY A 204 7.88 -4.88 4.25
N ILE A 205 6.75 -4.78 3.54
CA ILE A 205 6.53 -3.74 2.54
C ILE A 205 6.44 -2.35 3.19
N SER A 206 5.83 -2.24 4.37
CA SER A 206 5.75 -0.94 5.07
C SER A 206 7.10 -0.40 5.52
N ARG A 207 8.12 -1.23 5.66
CA ARG A 207 9.47 -0.82 6.03
C ARG A 207 10.37 -0.49 4.83
N LEU A 208 9.82 -0.57 3.63
CA LEU A 208 10.46 -0.13 2.38
C LEU A 208 9.91 1.24 1.98
N ALA A 209 10.73 2.07 1.31
CA ALA A 209 10.29 3.37 0.81
C ALA A 209 9.46 3.20 -0.48
N GLN A 210 8.24 2.63 -0.35
CA GLN A 210 7.37 2.29 -1.46
C GLN A 210 5.91 2.63 -1.21
N TRP A 211 5.18 2.98 -2.27
CA TRP A 211 3.82 3.52 -2.18
C TRP A 211 2.72 2.49 -1.99
N ASP A 212 3.02 1.22 -2.00
CA ASP A 212 2.02 0.16 -2.03
C ASP A 212 1.08 0.22 -0.83
N ASN A 213 1.61 0.49 0.36
CA ASN A 213 0.84 0.64 1.58
C ASN A 213 -0.09 1.88 1.57
N LEU A 214 0.21 2.90 0.74
CA LEU A 214 -0.65 4.07 0.61
C LEU A 214 -2.01 3.71 -0.02
N SER A 215 -2.05 2.71 -0.91
CA SER A 215 -3.31 2.18 -1.47
C SER A 215 -4.20 1.59 -0.39
N LEU A 216 -3.61 0.78 0.49
CA LEU A 216 -4.31 0.16 1.61
C LEU A 216 -4.78 1.22 2.63
N PHE A 217 -3.94 2.20 2.92
CA PHE A 217 -4.31 3.34 3.79
C PHE A 217 -5.52 4.09 3.25
N ALA A 218 -5.50 4.46 1.95
CA ALA A 218 -6.59 5.20 1.30
C ALA A 218 -7.89 4.39 1.27
N GLU A 219 -7.81 3.09 0.96
CA GLU A 219 -8.95 2.17 0.97
C GLU A 219 -9.60 2.10 2.34
N MET A 220 -8.81 1.83 3.38
CA MET A 220 -9.34 1.70 4.74
C MET A 220 -9.95 3.00 5.26
N ALA A 221 -9.28 4.14 5.00
CA ALA A 221 -9.81 5.45 5.37
C ALA A 221 -11.17 5.71 4.69
N ALA A 222 -11.30 5.41 3.40
CA ALA A 222 -12.56 5.55 2.67
C ALA A 222 -13.64 4.61 3.22
N LEU A 223 -13.34 3.33 3.39
CA LEU A 223 -14.31 2.33 3.86
C LEU A 223 -14.84 2.64 5.27
N ILE A 224 -13.99 3.09 6.19
CA ILE A 224 -14.42 3.49 7.54
C ILE A 224 -15.46 4.60 7.47
N VAL A 225 -15.19 5.64 6.66
CA VAL A 225 -16.10 6.79 6.53
C VAL A 225 -17.38 6.39 5.81
N LEU A 226 -17.29 5.57 4.76
CA LEU A 226 -18.45 5.08 3.99
C LEU A 226 -19.35 4.19 4.85
N VAL A 227 -18.80 3.26 5.64
CA VAL A 227 -19.56 2.43 6.58
C VAL A 227 -20.20 3.31 7.67
N ALA A 228 -19.46 4.28 8.20
CA ALA A 228 -20.00 5.23 9.18
C ALA A 228 -21.15 6.07 8.58
N ALA A 229 -21.08 6.45 7.31
CA ALA A 229 -22.16 7.14 6.59
C ALA A 229 -23.43 6.29 6.52
N LEU A 230 -23.29 5.02 6.15
CA LEU A 230 -24.42 4.09 6.06
C LEU A 230 -25.07 3.87 7.44
N ARG A 231 -24.26 3.71 8.49
CA ARG A 231 -24.76 3.50 9.86
C ARG A 231 -25.45 4.72 10.45
N ARG A 232 -24.96 5.91 10.14
CA ARG A 232 -25.52 7.18 10.64
C ARG A 232 -26.64 7.72 9.75
N GLY A 233 -26.79 7.20 8.53
CA GLY A 233 -27.72 7.71 7.54
C GLY A 233 -27.36 9.11 7.05
N SER A 234 -26.08 9.49 7.07
CA SER A 234 -25.63 10.84 6.79
C SER A 234 -25.14 10.99 5.35
N HIS A 235 -25.70 11.94 4.64
CA HIS A 235 -25.29 12.30 3.28
C HIS A 235 -23.93 13.02 3.29
N PHE A 236 -23.68 13.88 4.29
CA PHE A 236 -22.41 14.59 4.42
C PHE A 236 -21.24 13.62 4.62
N ILE A 237 -21.39 12.64 5.52
CA ILE A 237 -20.36 11.62 5.73
C ILE A 237 -20.22 10.75 4.48
N ALA A 238 -21.31 10.48 3.72
CA ALA A 238 -21.23 9.75 2.46
C ALA A 238 -20.44 10.52 1.39
N VAL A 239 -20.65 11.83 1.28
CA VAL A 239 -19.86 12.71 0.40
C VAL A 239 -18.38 12.68 0.79
N LEU A 240 -18.06 12.77 2.08
CA LEU A 240 -16.67 12.67 2.56
C LEU A 240 -16.05 11.29 2.25
N GLY A 241 -16.81 10.22 2.45
CA GLY A 241 -16.36 8.86 2.10
C GLY A 241 -16.14 8.68 0.59
N GLY A 242 -17.03 9.24 -0.24
CA GLY A 242 -16.86 9.27 -1.70
C GLY A 242 -15.66 10.09 -2.14
N PHE A 243 -15.39 11.22 -1.47
CA PHE A 243 -14.17 12.01 -1.67
C PHE A 243 -12.90 11.18 -1.39
N LEU A 244 -12.84 10.48 -0.26
CA LEU A 244 -11.69 9.63 0.09
C LEU A 244 -11.55 8.45 -0.88
N ALA A 245 -12.66 7.83 -1.31
CA ALA A 245 -12.64 6.80 -2.34
C ALA A 245 -12.17 7.36 -3.70
N GLY A 246 -12.49 8.60 -4.03
CA GLY A 246 -11.96 9.29 -5.21
C GLY A 246 -10.46 9.58 -5.09
N LEU A 247 -9.97 9.94 -3.91
CA LEU A 247 -8.54 10.13 -3.65
C LEU A 247 -7.74 8.82 -3.79
N SER A 248 -8.36 7.64 -3.60
CA SER A 248 -7.68 6.37 -3.85
C SER A 248 -7.24 6.19 -5.32
N PHE A 249 -7.82 6.95 -6.25
CA PHE A 249 -7.38 7.01 -7.66
C PHE A 249 -6.09 7.80 -7.88
N TYR A 250 -5.71 8.63 -6.91
CA TYR A 250 -4.48 9.42 -6.92
C TYR A 250 -3.32 8.75 -6.18
N VAL A 251 -3.49 7.53 -5.73
CA VAL A 251 -2.45 6.69 -5.18
C VAL A 251 -2.11 5.55 -6.15
N TYR A 252 -1.58 4.47 -5.68
CA TYR A 252 -1.23 3.32 -6.51
C TYR A 252 -2.46 2.53 -6.99
N LEU A 253 -2.30 1.75 -8.07
CA LEU A 253 -3.39 1.05 -8.78
C LEU A 253 -4.36 0.25 -7.89
N PRO A 254 -3.91 -0.57 -6.92
CA PRO A 254 -4.82 -1.38 -6.11
C PRO A 254 -5.88 -0.59 -5.35
N GLY A 255 -5.58 0.64 -4.95
CA GLY A 255 -6.55 1.49 -4.23
C GLY A 255 -7.83 1.81 -5.02
N ARG A 256 -7.82 1.64 -6.34
CA ARG A 256 -8.98 1.92 -7.20
C ARG A 256 -10.15 0.95 -7.03
N ILE A 257 -9.88 -0.22 -6.49
CA ILE A 257 -10.92 -1.23 -6.22
C ILE A 257 -11.88 -0.78 -5.11
N THR A 258 -11.50 0.19 -4.29
CA THR A 258 -12.28 0.66 -3.13
C THR A 258 -13.72 0.99 -3.47
N ILE A 259 -13.95 1.71 -4.56
CA ILE A 259 -15.32 2.08 -4.98
C ILE A 259 -16.12 0.87 -5.46
N VAL A 260 -15.45 -0.09 -6.10
CA VAL A 260 -16.11 -1.33 -6.56
C VAL A 260 -16.55 -2.15 -5.34
N ILE A 261 -15.66 -2.32 -4.35
CA ILE A 261 -15.99 -3.00 -3.09
C ILE A 261 -17.17 -2.33 -2.41
N TRP A 262 -17.15 -0.99 -2.35
CA TRP A 262 -18.23 -0.23 -1.74
C TRP A 262 -19.57 -0.43 -2.43
N LEU A 263 -19.61 -0.33 -3.75
CA LEU A 263 -20.85 -0.51 -4.52
C LEU A 263 -21.37 -1.93 -4.44
N LEU A 264 -20.50 -2.94 -4.49
CA LEU A 264 -20.87 -4.33 -4.30
C LEU A 264 -21.42 -4.57 -2.89
N TYR A 265 -20.75 -4.02 -1.86
CA TYR A 265 -21.24 -4.10 -0.49
C TYR A 265 -22.62 -3.46 -0.31
N LEU A 266 -22.86 -2.27 -0.90
CA LEU A 266 -24.18 -1.64 -0.91
C LEU A 266 -25.21 -2.52 -1.62
N GLY A 267 -24.84 -3.16 -2.74
CA GLY A 267 -25.68 -4.10 -3.46
C GLY A 267 -26.08 -5.30 -2.59
N VAL A 268 -25.12 -5.90 -1.90
CA VAL A 268 -25.38 -7.00 -0.95
C VAL A 268 -26.27 -6.53 0.19
N CYS A 269 -25.99 -5.39 0.80
CA CYS A 269 -26.83 -4.81 1.85
C CYS A 269 -28.27 -4.54 1.37
N TRP A 270 -28.43 -4.05 0.15
CA TRP A 270 -29.73 -3.78 -0.46
C TRP A 270 -30.54 -5.06 -0.71
N LEU A 271 -29.88 -6.13 -1.18
CA LEU A 271 -30.51 -7.43 -1.42
C LEU A 271 -30.95 -8.10 -0.11
N LEU A 272 -30.11 -8.01 0.93
CA LEU A 272 -30.41 -8.61 2.24
C LEU A 272 -31.52 -7.87 2.99
N ARG A 273 -31.70 -6.57 2.75
CA ARG A 273 -32.74 -5.80 3.42
C ARG A 273 -34.10 -5.94 2.75
N ARG A 274 -35.12 -6.19 3.57
CA ARG A 274 -36.54 -6.29 3.11
C ARG A 274 -37.31 -4.98 3.28
N ASP A 275 -36.88 -4.12 4.21
CA ASP A 275 -37.54 -2.88 4.52
C ASP A 275 -37.24 -1.80 3.45
N THR A 276 -38.28 -1.15 2.95
CA THR A 276 -38.20 -0.09 1.93
C THR A 276 -37.43 1.12 2.41
N GLN A 277 -37.47 1.42 3.71
CA GLN A 277 -36.78 2.57 4.29
C GLN A 277 -35.26 2.36 4.30
N GLY A 278 -34.81 1.17 4.71
CA GLY A 278 -33.38 0.80 4.67
C GLY A 278 -32.84 0.76 3.24
N ARG A 279 -33.61 0.21 2.28
CA ARG A 279 -33.22 0.23 0.85
C ARG A 279 -33.08 1.65 0.31
N ARG A 280 -34.00 2.56 0.65
CA ARG A 280 -33.90 3.99 0.27
C ARG A 280 -32.70 4.67 0.89
N LEU A 281 -32.35 4.34 2.15
CA LEU A 281 -31.16 4.87 2.80
C LEU A 281 -29.90 4.41 2.07
N ILE A 282 -29.75 3.11 1.78
CA ILE A 282 -28.62 2.55 1.04
C ILE A 282 -28.46 3.28 -0.30
N LEU A 283 -29.55 3.45 -1.04
CA LEU A 283 -29.52 4.14 -2.32
C LEU A 283 -29.06 5.60 -2.19
N ARG A 284 -29.56 6.34 -1.20
CA ARG A 284 -29.19 7.74 -0.97
C ARG A 284 -27.71 7.89 -0.62
N VAL A 285 -27.21 7.04 0.30
CA VAL A 285 -25.80 7.01 0.68
C VAL A 285 -24.93 6.62 -0.51
N GLY A 286 -25.36 5.62 -1.29
CA GLY A 286 -24.69 5.18 -2.51
C GLY A 286 -24.61 6.30 -3.55
N VAL A 287 -25.69 7.00 -3.83
CA VAL A 287 -25.71 8.11 -4.79
C VAL A 287 -24.82 9.27 -4.32
N ALA A 288 -24.92 9.68 -3.05
CA ALA A 288 -24.14 10.78 -2.51
C ALA A 288 -22.61 10.48 -2.55
N SER A 289 -22.22 9.27 -2.18
CA SER A 289 -20.82 8.85 -2.23
C SER A 289 -20.31 8.71 -3.68
N SER A 290 -21.14 8.18 -4.59
CA SER A 290 -20.77 8.03 -6.01
C SER A 290 -20.57 9.37 -6.72
N ILE A 291 -21.44 10.35 -6.46
CA ILE A 291 -21.29 11.70 -7.02
C ILE A 291 -19.95 12.30 -6.59
N SER A 292 -19.66 12.30 -5.29
CA SER A 292 -18.41 12.83 -4.78
C SER A 292 -17.20 12.08 -5.31
N PHE A 293 -17.27 10.74 -5.35
CA PHE A 293 -16.24 9.90 -5.95
C PHE A 293 -15.95 10.30 -7.41
N LEU A 294 -16.98 10.39 -8.25
CA LEU A 294 -16.84 10.77 -9.66
C LEU A 294 -16.20 12.16 -9.81
N MET A 295 -16.63 13.13 -8.99
CA MET A 295 -16.05 14.48 -9.02
C MET A 295 -14.56 14.47 -8.73
N VAL A 296 -14.11 13.62 -7.81
CA VAL A 296 -12.70 13.53 -7.43
C VAL A 296 -11.90 12.68 -8.42
N ALA A 297 -12.40 11.53 -8.84
CA ALA A 297 -11.65 10.58 -9.68
C ALA A 297 -11.56 11.02 -11.15
N THR A 298 -12.49 11.85 -11.65
CA THR A 298 -12.55 12.24 -13.08
C THR A 298 -11.28 12.92 -13.58
N PRO A 299 -10.68 13.92 -12.92
CA PRO A 299 -9.51 14.60 -13.46
C PRO A 299 -8.35 13.64 -13.74
N ILE A 300 -7.99 12.79 -12.78
CA ILE A 300 -6.88 11.84 -12.96
C ILE A 300 -7.21 10.79 -14.02
N THR A 301 -8.45 10.32 -14.06
CA THR A 301 -8.90 9.34 -15.08
C THR A 301 -8.79 9.92 -16.47
N VAL A 302 -9.27 11.15 -16.68
CA VAL A 302 -9.16 11.86 -17.96
C VAL A 302 -7.69 12.07 -18.34
N GLY A 303 -6.84 12.46 -17.39
CA GLY A 303 -5.41 12.63 -17.61
C GLY A 303 -4.74 11.34 -18.11
N GLN A 304 -5.07 10.21 -17.48
CA GLN A 304 -4.51 8.91 -17.86
C GLN A 304 -5.04 8.36 -19.18
N LEU A 305 -6.31 8.60 -19.48
CA LEU A 305 -6.88 8.19 -20.77
C LEU A 305 -6.29 8.98 -21.95
N LYS A 306 -5.93 10.24 -21.72
CA LYS A 306 -5.27 11.09 -22.72
C LYS A 306 -3.79 10.81 -22.90
N ASP A 307 -3.16 10.11 -21.98
CA ASP A 307 -1.75 9.76 -22.09
C ASP A 307 -1.56 8.63 -23.11
N THR A 308 -1.18 9.01 -24.32
CA THR A 308 -0.98 8.11 -25.45
C THR A 308 0.48 7.71 -25.67
N ARG A 309 1.40 8.14 -24.80
CA ARG A 309 2.82 7.83 -24.94
C ARG A 309 3.06 6.32 -24.97
N PRO A 310 3.76 5.79 -26.00
CA PRO A 310 4.02 4.36 -26.10
C PRO A 310 4.81 3.85 -24.90
N GLY A 311 4.42 2.70 -24.34
CA GLY A 311 5.11 2.08 -23.21
C GLY A 311 4.88 2.75 -21.84
N HIS A 312 4.36 3.98 -21.79
CA HIS A 312 4.12 4.72 -20.55
C HIS A 312 2.82 4.35 -19.83
N ASN A 313 1.87 3.71 -20.52
CA ASN A 313 0.61 3.35 -19.87
C ASN A 313 0.76 2.07 -19.06
N TYR A 314 1.35 2.23 -17.86
CA TYR A 314 1.54 1.15 -16.89
C TYR A 314 0.27 0.32 -16.66
N TYR A 315 -0.90 0.98 -16.57
CA TYR A 315 -2.17 0.31 -16.28
C TYR A 315 -2.61 -0.68 -17.36
N LYS A 316 -2.40 -0.36 -18.64
CA LYS A 316 -2.70 -1.30 -19.72
C LYS A 316 -1.86 -2.58 -19.64
N ARG A 317 -0.60 -2.44 -19.22
CA ARG A 317 0.31 -3.57 -19.05
C ARG A 317 -0.05 -4.45 -17.83
N GLN A 318 -0.74 -3.89 -16.84
CA GLN A 318 -1.05 -4.59 -15.60
C GLN A 318 -2.41 -5.30 -15.60
N LEU A 319 -3.26 -5.01 -16.57
CA LEU A 319 -4.63 -5.51 -16.60
C LEU A 319 -4.84 -6.43 -17.80
N MET A 320 -5.33 -7.64 -17.56
CA MET A 320 -5.60 -8.66 -18.58
C MET A 320 -6.73 -8.30 -19.55
N ILE A 321 -7.55 -7.31 -19.22
CA ILE A 321 -8.56 -6.79 -20.13
C ILE A 321 -7.95 -6.15 -21.38
N PHE A 322 -6.68 -5.70 -21.30
CA PHE A 322 -5.95 -5.12 -22.42
C PHE A 322 -5.03 -6.16 -23.10
N PRO A 323 -4.86 -6.06 -24.44
CA PRO A 323 -3.93 -6.93 -25.18
C PRO A 323 -2.50 -6.88 -24.62
N GLU A 324 -2.01 -5.68 -24.29
CA GLU A 324 -0.68 -5.45 -23.72
C GLU A 324 -0.49 -6.20 -22.39
N GLY A 325 -1.53 -6.23 -21.55
CA GLY A 325 -1.50 -6.95 -20.28
C GLY A 325 -1.42 -8.46 -20.48
N ARG A 326 -2.12 -9.03 -21.48
CA ARG A 326 -2.08 -10.46 -21.80
C ARG A 326 -0.72 -10.88 -22.36
N VAL A 327 -0.13 -10.09 -23.24
CA VAL A 327 1.22 -10.33 -23.77
C VAL A 327 2.26 -10.26 -22.65
N TYR A 328 2.17 -9.24 -21.79
CA TYR A 328 3.06 -9.11 -20.66
C TYR A 328 2.95 -10.30 -19.70
N GLN A 329 1.76 -10.79 -19.42
CA GLN A 329 1.52 -11.97 -18.59
C GLN A 329 2.15 -13.23 -19.19
N GLN A 330 1.95 -13.45 -20.49
CA GLN A 330 2.57 -14.57 -21.21
C GLN A 330 4.10 -14.54 -21.04
N GLN A 331 4.73 -13.39 -21.23
CA GLN A 331 6.16 -13.23 -21.06
C GLN A 331 6.60 -13.44 -19.61
N TRP A 332 5.84 -12.91 -18.64
CA TRP A 332 6.12 -13.03 -17.23
C TRP A 332 6.16 -14.48 -16.75
N PHE A 333 5.17 -15.27 -17.15
CA PHE A 333 5.11 -16.68 -16.81
C PHE A 333 5.93 -17.58 -17.76
N ARG A 334 6.58 -17.01 -18.77
CA ARG A 334 7.27 -17.74 -19.85
C ARG A 334 6.36 -18.78 -20.51
N ALA A 335 5.07 -18.46 -20.62
CA ALA A 335 4.07 -19.34 -21.22
C ALA A 335 4.21 -19.36 -22.74
N GLN A 336 3.94 -20.52 -23.37
CA GLN A 336 4.00 -20.65 -24.83
C GLN A 336 2.86 -19.90 -25.51
N THR A 337 1.70 -19.83 -24.86
CA THR A 337 0.51 -19.16 -25.37
C THR A 337 -0.09 -18.20 -24.35
N VAL A 338 -0.86 -17.23 -24.82
CA VAL A 338 -1.62 -16.32 -23.95
C VAL A 338 -2.61 -17.11 -23.07
N ALA A 339 -3.26 -18.15 -23.62
CA ALA A 339 -4.22 -18.97 -22.88
C ALA A 339 -3.54 -19.73 -21.73
N GLU A 340 -2.35 -20.25 -21.94
CA GLU A 340 -1.55 -20.89 -20.90
C GLU A 340 -1.18 -19.89 -19.79
N GLY A 341 -0.74 -18.67 -20.16
CA GLY A 341 -0.45 -17.62 -19.18
C GLY A 341 -1.67 -17.25 -18.34
N ILE A 342 -2.86 -17.15 -18.97
CA ILE A 342 -4.12 -16.91 -18.27
C ILE A 342 -4.42 -18.04 -17.27
N TRP A 343 -4.25 -19.30 -17.71
CA TRP A 343 -4.51 -20.46 -16.86
C TRP A 343 -3.55 -20.51 -15.65
N ILE A 344 -2.27 -20.23 -15.86
CA ILE A 344 -1.28 -20.12 -14.78
C ILE A 344 -1.71 -19.05 -13.77
N ASN A 345 -2.10 -17.87 -14.25
CA ASN A 345 -2.55 -16.80 -13.35
C ASN A 345 -3.81 -17.16 -12.55
N ILE A 346 -4.76 -17.85 -13.19
CA ILE A 346 -5.96 -18.34 -12.51
C ILE A 346 -5.59 -19.36 -11.43
N SER A 347 -4.74 -20.33 -11.73
CA SER A 347 -4.31 -21.34 -10.75
C SER A 347 -3.59 -20.70 -9.56
N HIS A 348 -2.69 -19.75 -9.82
CA HIS A 348 -2.01 -18.98 -8.77
C HIS A 348 -3.00 -18.13 -7.96
N GLY A 349 -3.96 -17.47 -8.60
CA GLY A 349 -4.98 -16.67 -7.91
C GLY A 349 -5.88 -17.52 -7.01
N LEU A 350 -6.23 -18.74 -7.42
CA LEU A 350 -7.03 -19.66 -6.61
C LEU A 350 -6.29 -20.13 -5.35
N THR A 351 -4.98 -20.28 -5.42
CA THR A 351 -4.16 -20.81 -4.32
C THR A 351 -3.38 -19.73 -3.56
N ALA A 352 -3.43 -18.46 -3.97
CA ALA A 352 -2.59 -17.37 -3.49
C ALA A 352 -2.59 -17.17 -1.96
N PHE A 353 -3.67 -17.55 -1.28
CA PHE A 353 -3.80 -17.38 0.17
C PHE A 353 -3.37 -18.60 1.00
N ASN A 354 -3.09 -19.74 0.36
CA ASN A 354 -2.74 -20.98 1.04
C ASN A 354 -1.54 -21.70 0.41
N ASN A 355 -1.02 -21.18 -0.71
CA ASN A 355 0.12 -21.74 -1.39
C ASN A 355 1.42 -21.13 -0.85
N GLN A 356 2.48 -21.94 -0.85
CA GLN A 356 3.84 -21.49 -0.52
C GLN A 356 4.56 -20.84 -1.71
N GLU A 357 3.89 -20.65 -2.86
CA GLU A 357 4.46 -19.91 -3.96
C GLU A 357 4.64 -18.44 -3.57
N TYR A 358 5.88 -18.00 -3.63
CA TYR A 358 6.26 -16.62 -3.35
C TYR A 358 6.08 -15.73 -4.59
N ASP A 359 5.97 -14.44 -4.33
CA ASP A 359 5.96 -13.41 -5.35
C ASP A 359 7.31 -13.37 -6.08
N ARG A 360 7.36 -13.87 -7.33
CA ARG A 360 8.58 -13.84 -8.16
C ARG A 360 8.95 -12.45 -8.65
N GLY A 361 8.07 -11.48 -8.49
CA GLY A 361 8.17 -10.18 -9.12
C GLY A 361 8.80 -9.15 -8.25
N PHE A 362 8.89 -9.40 -6.95
CA PHE A 362 9.02 -8.18 -6.23
C PHE A 362 9.66 -8.22 -4.85
N ILE A 363 10.22 -7.15 -4.50
CA ILE A 363 10.64 -6.35 -3.37
C ILE A 363 10.79 -7.10 -2.05
N TYR A 364 9.90 -8.04 -1.75
CA TYR A 364 9.84 -8.79 -0.52
C TYR A 364 10.03 -10.29 -0.81
N GLU A 365 11.28 -10.68 -0.97
CA GLU A 365 11.63 -12.11 -1.07
C GLU A 365 11.49 -12.78 0.29
N ASN A 366 10.56 -13.71 0.43
CA ASN A 366 10.26 -14.39 1.69
C ASN A 366 10.57 -15.89 1.69
N ARG A 367 11.56 -16.34 0.96
CA ARG A 367 12.08 -17.71 0.96
C ARG A 367 11.03 -18.83 0.88
N GLY A 368 10.01 -18.63 0.06
CA GLY A 368 9.01 -19.68 -0.19
C GLY A 368 7.81 -19.66 0.78
N HIS A 369 7.68 -18.61 1.59
CA HIS A 369 6.44 -18.38 2.34
C HIS A 369 5.38 -17.75 1.44
N GLY A 370 4.14 -18.20 1.58
CA GLY A 370 2.98 -17.61 0.90
C GLY A 370 2.65 -16.22 1.41
N PHE A 371 1.68 -15.57 0.77
CA PHE A 371 1.18 -14.25 1.18
C PHE A 371 0.63 -14.24 2.62
N LEU A 372 0.06 -15.35 3.06
CA LEU A 372 -0.37 -15.56 4.44
C LEU A 372 0.45 -16.70 5.06
N ASP A 373 0.68 -16.59 6.37
CA ASP A 373 1.14 -17.72 7.15
C ASP A 373 0.08 -18.84 7.15
N PRO A 374 0.46 -20.12 7.32
CA PRO A 374 -0.46 -21.25 7.22
C PRO A 374 -1.65 -21.18 8.19
N LEU A 375 -1.46 -20.65 9.40
CA LEU A 375 -2.53 -20.53 10.37
C LEU A 375 -3.55 -19.48 9.96
N THR A 376 -3.11 -18.30 9.53
CA THR A 376 -4.00 -17.28 8.99
C THR A 376 -4.74 -17.81 7.76
N GLY A 377 -4.08 -18.55 6.89
CA GLY A 377 -4.71 -19.19 5.73
C GLY A 377 -5.86 -20.13 6.10
N VAL A 378 -5.67 -20.99 7.10
CA VAL A 378 -6.74 -21.87 7.60
C VAL A 378 -7.86 -21.07 8.27
N LEU A 379 -7.49 -20.12 9.15
CA LEU A 379 -8.47 -19.30 9.87
C LEU A 379 -9.31 -18.43 8.92
N LEU A 380 -8.74 -17.97 7.81
CA LEU A 380 -9.45 -17.26 6.74
C LEU A 380 -10.62 -18.10 6.22
N TRP A 381 -10.36 -19.35 5.81
CA TRP A 381 -11.41 -20.19 5.22
C TRP A 381 -12.46 -20.61 6.26
N VAL A 382 -12.07 -20.86 7.49
CA VAL A 382 -13.03 -21.05 8.61
C VAL A 382 -13.91 -19.79 8.75
N GLY A 383 -13.30 -18.61 8.74
CA GLY A 383 -14.01 -17.35 8.81
C GLY A 383 -14.96 -17.11 7.64
N VAL A 384 -14.51 -17.38 6.41
CA VAL A 384 -15.35 -17.29 5.19
C VAL A 384 -16.58 -18.19 5.32
N PHE A 385 -16.39 -19.45 5.73
CA PHE A 385 -17.50 -20.38 5.92
C PHE A 385 -18.53 -19.87 6.94
N TYR A 386 -18.07 -19.45 8.13
CA TYR A 386 -18.98 -18.97 9.17
C TYR A 386 -19.62 -17.61 8.81
N ALA A 387 -18.89 -16.69 8.21
CA ALA A 387 -19.43 -15.42 7.76
C ALA A 387 -20.52 -15.62 6.69
N ALA A 388 -20.30 -16.51 5.71
CA ALA A 388 -21.30 -16.84 4.69
C ALA A 388 -22.54 -17.52 5.31
N ARG A 389 -22.34 -18.46 6.25
CA ARG A 389 -23.44 -19.12 6.97
C ARG A 389 -24.27 -18.12 7.78
N GLU A 390 -23.64 -17.14 8.43
CA GLU A 390 -24.36 -16.12 9.21
C GLU A 390 -25.16 -15.18 8.28
N LEU A 391 -24.61 -14.78 7.14
CA LEU A 391 -25.35 -14.00 6.13
C LEU A 391 -26.61 -14.70 5.66
N SER A 392 -26.58 -16.02 5.49
CA SER A 392 -27.75 -16.80 5.05
C SER A 392 -28.88 -16.83 6.10
N ARG A 393 -28.58 -16.60 7.39
CA ARG A 393 -29.55 -16.62 8.50
C ARG A 393 -30.34 -15.34 8.70
N LYS A 394 -30.11 -14.31 7.88
CA LYS A 394 -30.89 -13.05 7.83
C LYS A 394 -30.95 -12.22 9.12
N ASP A 395 -30.02 -12.40 10.03
CA ASP A 395 -29.96 -11.62 11.26
C ASP A 395 -29.27 -10.27 11.05
N GLN A 396 -29.81 -9.19 11.64
CA GLN A 396 -29.41 -7.81 11.37
C GLN A 396 -27.97 -7.44 11.82
N ALA A 397 -27.28 -8.31 12.53
CA ALA A 397 -25.96 -8.05 13.10
C ALA A 397 -24.78 -8.25 12.10
N GLN A 398 -25.04 -8.41 10.80
CA GLN A 398 -24.12 -9.05 9.85
C GLN A 398 -23.43 -8.11 8.85
N ASP A 399 -23.54 -6.80 9.04
CA ASP A 399 -22.98 -5.83 8.09
C ASP A 399 -21.46 -5.99 7.91
N GLY A 400 -20.74 -6.39 8.97
CA GLY A 400 -19.28 -6.63 8.91
C GLY A 400 -18.91 -7.85 8.07
N ASN A 401 -19.68 -8.96 8.23
CA ASN A 401 -19.48 -10.18 7.43
C ASN A 401 -19.76 -9.93 5.95
N ALA A 402 -20.80 -9.13 5.65
CA ALA A 402 -21.11 -8.73 4.29
C ALA A 402 -19.97 -7.92 3.67
N LEU A 403 -19.43 -6.92 4.40
CA LEU A 403 -18.30 -6.12 3.93
C LEU A 403 -17.06 -6.99 3.69
N ALA A 404 -16.72 -7.85 4.66
CA ALA A 404 -15.52 -8.66 4.59
C ALA A 404 -15.58 -9.68 3.44
N LEU A 405 -16.71 -10.37 3.27
CA LEU A 405 -16.91 -11.33 2.17
C LEU A 405 -16.94 -10.65 0.81
N THR A 406 -17.57 -9.48 0.72
CA THR A 406 -17.63 -8.71 -0.53
C THR A 406 -16.25 -8.19 -0.91
N GLY A 407 -15.51 -7.62 0.04
CA GLY A 407 -14.16 -7.10 -0.21
C GLY A 407 -13.19 -8.23 -0.57
N PHE A 408 -13.18 -9.30 0.21
CA PHE A 408 -12.34 -10.48 -0.06
C PHE A 408 -12.67 -11.08 -1.44
N GLY A 409 -13.95 -11.33 -1.73
CA GLY A 409 -14.38 -11.93 -2.99
C GLY A 409 -14.08 -11.05 -4.21
N ALA A 410 -14.32 -9.73 -4.13
CA ALA A 410 -14.00 -8.78 -5.20
C ALA A 410 -12.50 -8.75 -5.51
N LEU A 411 -11.67 -8.72 -4.47
CA LEU A 411 -10.22 -8.69 -4.62
C LEU A 411 -9.67 -10.02 -5.10
N TRP A 412 -10.16 -11.13 -4.57
CA TRP A 412 -9.79 -12.47 -5.06
C TRP A 412 -10.11 -12.65 -6.54
N PHE A 413 -11.32 -12.24 -6.95
CA PHE A 413 -11.70 -12.20 -8.37
C PHE A 413 -10.75 -11.33 -9.19
N THR A 414 -10.41 -10.14 -8.67
CA THR A 414 -9.51 -9.20 -9.36
C THR A 414 -8.12 -9.81 -9.56
N TYR A 415 -7.55 -10.42 -8.52
CA TYR A 415 -6.22 -11.05 -8.63
C TYR A 415 -6.23 -12.30 -9.51
N THR A 416 -7.32 -13.03 -9.52
CA THR A 416 -7.42 -14.26 -10.33
C THR A 416 -7.62 -13.97 -11.80
N LEU A 417 -8.47 -12.96 -12.15
CA LEU A 417 -8.94 -12.77 -13.52
C LEU A 417 -8.60 -11.41 -14.15
N VAL A 418 -8.28 -10.40 -13.36
CA VAL A 418 -8.11 -9.03 -13.90
C VAL A 418 -6.65 -8.59 -13.94
N THR A 419 -5.85 -8.94 -12.93
CA THR A 419 -4.42 -8.62 -12.91
C THR A 419 -3.59 -9.73 -13.56
N ASN A 420 -2.39 -9.39 -14.00
CA ASN A 420 -1.57 -10.27 -14.83
C ASN A 420 -0.36 -10.90 -14.12
N GLN A 421 -0.20 -10.68 -12.83
CA GLN A 421 0.95 -11.18 -12.06
C GLN A 421 0.45 -11.63 -10.69
N THR A 422 -0.07 -12.83 -10.59
CA THR A 422 -0.53 -13.38 -9.32
C THR A 422 0.34 -14.59 -8.94
N PRO A 423 0.82 -14.67 -7.69
CA PRO A 423 0.69 -13.67 -6.64
C PRO A 423 1.60 -12.44 -6.86
N ASN A 424 1.14 -11.28 -6.39
CA ASN A 424 1.94 -10.06 -6.30
C ASN A 424 1.60 -9.39 -4.97
N TYR A 425 2.48 -9.50 -3.99
CA TYR A 425 2.20 -9.13 -2.60
C TYR A 425 1.93 -7.64 -2.42
N THR A 426 2.62 -6.78 -3.16
CA THR A 426 2.43 -5.34 -3.08
C THR A 426 1.02 -4.94 -3.51
N ARG A 427 0.50 -5.56 -4.59
CA ARG A 427 -0.86 -5.31 -5.06
C ARG A 427 -1.91 -5.97 -4.18
N MET A 428 -1.58 -7.12 -3.58
CA MET A 428 -2.49 -7.87 -2.72
C MET A 428 -2.65 -7.27 -1.33
N LEU A 429 -1.84 -6.29 -0.91
CA LEU A 429 -1.96 -5.67 0.42
C LEU A 429 -3.39 -5.18 0.74
N VAL A 430 -4.10 -4.67 -0.25
CA VAL A 430 -5.48 -4.15 -0.07
C VAL A 430 -6.49 -5.23 0.32
N VAL A 431 -6.17 -6.53 0.19
CA VAL A 431 -7.05 -7.62 0.68
C VAL A 431 -6.91 -7.87 2.19
N LEU A 432 -5.79 -7.46 2.79
CA LEU A 432 -5.45 -7.82 4.18
C LEU A 432 -6.49 -7.42 5.23
N PRO A 433 -7.19 -6.27 5.16
CA PRO A 433 -8.22 -5.95 6.15
C PRO A 433 -9.35 -6.97 6.17
N PHE A 434 -9.76 -7.45 5.00
CA PHE A 434 -10.82 -8.45 4.89
C PHE A 434 -10.36 -9.83 5.34
N VAL A 435 -9.12 -10.19 4.98
CA VAL A 435 -8.45 -11.41 5.47
C VAL A 435 -8.36 -11.38 6.99
N ALA A 436 -7.83 -10.30 7.58
CA ALA A 436 -7.68 -10.16 9.02
C ALA A 436 -9.03 -10.20 9.75
N TYR A 437 -10.07 -9.56 9.18
CA TYR A 437 -11.43 -9.63 9.71
C TYR A 437 -11.95 -11.07 9.71
N LEU A 438 -11.89 -11.76 8.57
CA LEU A 438 -12.37 -13.14 8.41
C LEU A 438 -11.57 -14.12 9.27
N ALA A 439 -10.23 -13.98 9.31
CA ALA A 439 -9.39 -14.80 10.18
C ALA A 439 -9.71 -14.58 11.67
N THR A 440 -10.03 -13.34 12.06
CA THR A 440 -10.50 -13.02 13.42
C THR A 440 -11.82 -13.73 13.75
N GLU A 441 -12.78 -13.73 12.82
CA GLU A 441 -14.03 -14.48 12.96
C GLU A 441 -13.77 -15.99 13.03
N GLY A 442 -12.89 -16.52 12.18
CA GLY A 442 -12.47 -17.92 12.21
C GLY A 442 -11.86 -18.30 13.55
N LEU A 443 -10.90 -17.52 14.03
CA LEU A 443 -10.25 -17.73 15.32
C LEU A 443 -11.24 -17.66 16.49
N ARG A 444 -12.17 -16.71 16.47
CA ARG A 444 -13.24 -16.60 17.46
C ARG A 444 -14.08 -17.88 17.53
N ARG A 445 -14.38 -18.50 16.40
CA ARG A 445 -15.15 -19.75 16.33
C ARG A 445 -14.35 -20.95 16.84
N VAL A 446 -13.09 -21.04 16.45
CA VAL A 446 -12.19 -22.09 16.95
C VAL A 446 -12.00 -21.97 18.47
N ALA A 447 -11.76 -20.77 18.97
CA ALA A 447 -11.59 -20.51 20.40
C ALA A 447 -12.86 -20.77 21.23
N ALA A 448 -14.03 -20.77 20.61
CA ALA A 448 -15.31 -21.05 21.27
C ALA A 448 -15.68 -22.55 21.30
N ILE A 449 -14.81 -23.45 20.83
CA ILE A 449 -15.07 -24.90 20.85
C ILE A 449 -15.14 -25.39 22.31
N PRO A 450 -16.22 -26.04 22.74
CA PRO A 450 -16.42 -26.42 24.15
C PRO A 450 -15.40 -27.44 24.71
N LEU A 451 -14.71 -28.14 23.82
CA LEU A 451 -13.69 -29.14 24.18
C LEU A 451 -12.37 -28.52 24.62
N LEU A 452 -12.16 -27.23 24.41
CA LEU A 452 -10.96 -26.57 24.88
C LEU A 452 -10.99 -26.36 26.39
N PRO A 453 -9.94 -26.76 27.12
CA PRO A 453 -9.91 -26.65 28.59
C PRO A 453 -9.93 -25.17 29.00
N ARG A 454 -10.56 -24.88 30.14
CA ARG A 454 -10.50 -23.55 30.73
C ARG A 454 -9.12 -23.31 31.33
N ILE A 455 -8.51 -22.21 30.97
CA ILE A 455 -7.19 -21.82 31.47
C ILE A 455 -7.38 -21.04 32.77
N ALA A 456 -6.70 -21.47 33.84
CA ALA A 456 -6.66 -20.73 35.09
C ALA A 456 -5.75 -19.52 34.95
N LEU A 457 -6.34 -18.32 34.79
CA LEU A 457 -5.58 -17.09 34.67
C LEU A 457 -5.30 -16.43 36.02
N PRO A 458 -4.11 -15.83 36.20
CA PRO A 458 -3.83 -14.93 37.30
C PRO A 458 -4.85 -13.79 37.39
N LYS A 459 -5.07 -13.24 38.61
CA LYS A 459 -6.00 -12.13 38.81
C LYS A 459 -5.68 -10.90 37.95
N SER A 460 -4.42 -10.65 37.67
CA SER A 460 -3.95 -9.57 36.79
C SER A 460 -4.42 -9.71 35.33
N LEU A 461 -4.74 -10.93 34.89
CA LEU A 461 -5.22 -11.21 33.51
C LEU A 461 -6.72 -11.54 33.47
N SER A 462 -7.47 -11.29 34.57
CA SER A 462 -8.91 -11.57 34.63
C SER A 462 -9.73 -10.86 33.54
N TRP A 463 -9.23 -9.79 32.96
CA TRP A 463 -9.87 -9.02 31.88
C TRP A 463 -9.94 -9.77 30.54
N ILE A 464 -9.10 -10.80 30.32
CA ILE A 464 -9.16 -11.69 29.12
C ILE A 464 -9.92 -12.98 29.39
N ARG A 465 -10.55 -13.12 30.56
CA ARG A 465 -11.31 -14.34 30.91
C ARG A 465 -12.45 -14.59 29.92
N GLY A 466 -12.49 -15.79 29.34
CA GLY A 466 -13.40 -16.16 28.27
C GLY A 466 -12.90 -15.83 26.84
N TYR A 467 -11.72 -15.22 26.74
CA TYR A 467 -11.03 -14.94 25.47
C TYR A 467 -9.61 -15.54 25.45
N GLU A 468 -9.30 -16.42 26.38
CA GLU A 468 -7.94 -16.96 26.57
C GLU A 468 -7.42 -17.61 25.29
N TRP A 469 -8.18 -18.53 24.72
CA TRP A 469 -7.81 -19.23 23.49
C TRP A 469 -7.76 -18.30 22.28
N PHE A 470 -8.63 -17.30 22.24
CA PHE A 470 -8.57 -16.27 21.21
C PHE A 470 -7.27 -15.47 21.32
N ALA A 471 -6.90 -15.00 22.50
CA ALA A 471 -5.67 -14.26 22.73
C ALA A 471 -4.41 -15.09 22.43
N ILE A 472 -4.41 -16.37 22.84
CA ILE A 472 -3.32 -17.31 22.52
C ILE A 472 -3.21 -17.48 21.00
N GLY A 473 -4.33 -17.67 20.30
CA GLY A 473 -4.33 -17.82 18.85
C GLY A 473 -3.80 -16.58 18.14
N VAL A 474 -4.20 -15.37 18.57
CA VAL A 474 -3.66 -14.10 18.06
C VAL A 474 -2.14 -14.03 18.28
N PHE A 475 -1.68 -14.38 19.49
CA PHE A 475 -0.26 -14.39 19.81
C PHE A 475 0.53 -15.39 18.94
N VAL A 476 0.03 -16.61 18.77
CA VAL A 476 0.69 -17.66 17.97
C VAL A 476 0.83 -17.22 16.51
N VAL A 477 -0.23 -16.66 15.92
CA VAL A 477 -0.18 -16.12 14.54
C VAL A 477 0.81 -14.96 14.44
N ALA A 478 0.78 -14.02 15.39
CA ALA A 478 1.70 -12.90 15.40
C ALA A 478 3.17 -13.35 15.53
N ALA A 479 3.44 -14.33 16.42
CA ALA A 479 4.76 -14.90 16.59
C ALA A 479 5.24 -15.63 15.32
N TRP A 480 4.36 -16.38 14.66
CA TRP A 480 4.70 -17.06 13.40
C TRP A 480 5.07 -16.04 12.30
N ASN A 481 4.28 -14.99 12.13
CA ASN A 481 4.61 -13.94 11.17
C ASN A 481 5.92 -13.21 11.51
N ALA A 482 6.24 -13.05 12.80
CA ALA A 482 7.53 -12.50 13.23
C ALA A 482 8.70 -13.42 12.86
N VAL A 483 8.52 -14.74 12.95
CA VAL A 483 9.52 -15.72 12.49
C VAL A 483 9.74 -15.59 10.98
N ILE A 484 8.66 -15.59 10.18
CA ILE A 484 8.75 -15.41 8.72
C ILE A 484 9.48 -14.11 8.39
N TYR A 485 9.16 -13.01 9.09
CA TYR A 485 9.82 -11.74 8.86
C TYR A 485 11.30 -11.77 9.28
N SER A 486 11.65 -12.47 10.37
CA SER A 486 13.05 -12.62 10.79
C SER A 486 13.89 -13.41 9.78
N GLU A 487 13.31 -14.45 9.17
CA GLU A 487 13.96 -15.20 8.09
C GLU A 487 14.22 -14.30 6.86
N TYR A 488 13.30 -13.42 6.54
CA TYR A 488 13.51 -12.42 5.49
C TYR A 488 14.68 -11.48 5.80
N ILE A 489 14.77 -10.98 7.04
CA ILE A 489 15.88 -10.13 7.49
C ILE A 489 17.19 -10.90 7.43
N GLU A 490 17.22 -12.12 7.94
CA GLU A 490 18.41 -12.98 7.93
C GLU A 490 18.89 -13.26 6.51
N PHE A 491 17.96 -13.55 5.60
CA PHE A 491 18.29 -13.72 4.18
C PHE A 491 18.95 -12.46 3.60
N GLY A 492 18.40 -11.29 3.86
CA GLY A 492 18.98 -10.02 3.41
C GLY A 492 20.38 -9.78 3.95
N PHE A 493 20.68 -10.24 5.17
CA PHE A 493 22.04 -10.17 5.73
C PHE A 493 23.00 -11.19 5.12
N THR A 494 22.56 -12.43 4.92
CA THR A 494 23.44 -13.53 4.48
C THR A 494 23.70 -13.54 2.99
N GLN A 495 22.72 -13.17 2.17
CA GLN A 495 22.88 -13.12 0.71
C GLN A 495 23.43 -11.79 0.22
N GLY A 496 23.27 -10.73 1.02
CA GLY A 496 23.61 -9.37 0.65
C GLY A 496 22.71 -8.85 -0.47
N ASN A 497 22.46 -7.57 -0.47
CA ASN A 497 21.86 -6.88 -1.59
C ASN A 497 22.87 -5.87 -2.11
N LEU A 498 23.28 -6.05 -3.37
CA LEU A 498 24.31 -5.22 -3.99
C LEU A 498 24.01 -3.73 -3.84
N VAL A 499 22.77 -3.33 -4.14
CA VAL A 499 22.33 -1.93 -4.05
C VAL A 499 22.42 -1.42 -2.61
N GLY A 500 21.88 -2.18 -1.66
CA GLY A 500 21.91 -1.80 -0.24
C GLY A 500 23.33 -1.78 0.35
N THR A 501 24.18 -2.73 -0.04
CA THR A 501 25.57 -2.78 0.40
C THR A 501 26.35 -1.59 -0.13
N THR A 502 26.20 -1.29 -1.43
CA THR A 502 26.82 -0.12 -2.07
C THR A 502 26.37 1.18 -1.40
N ALA A 503 25.04 1.35 -1.16
CA ALA A 503 24.51 2.53 -0.49
C ALA A 503 25.18 2.79 0.84
N ARG A 504 25.28 1.76 1.67
CA ARG A 504 25.86 1.90 3.01
C ARG A 504 27.35 2.16 2.98
N LEU A 505 28.04 1.57 2.02
CA LEU A 505 29.46 1.82 1.86
C LEU A 505 29.70 3.26 1.43
N VAL A 506 28.95 3.73 0.43
CA VAL A 506 28.99 5.13 -0.02
C VAL A 506 28.63 6.08 1.13
N ASP A 507 27.57 5.81 1.88
CA ASP A 507 27.15 6.63 3.03
C ASP A 507 28.23 6.68 4.11
N ARG A 508 28.82 5.55 4.45
CA ARG A 508 29.91 5.44 5.45
C ARG A 508 31.14 6.25 5.04
N ARG A 509 31.54 6.16 3.78
CA ARG A 509 32.72 6.81 3.25
C ARG A 509 32.50 8.27 2.86
N SER A 510 31.26 8.69 2.64
CA SER A 510 30.92 10.08 2.30
C SER A 510 31.14 11.07 3.45
N ILE A 511 31.43 10.59 4.66
CA ILE A 511 31.84 11.43 5.80
C ILE A 511 33.16 12.11 5.52
N ASP A 512 34.03 11.47 4.72
CA ASP A 512 35.26 12.04 4.25
C ASP A 512 35.01 12.89 2.99
N GLU A 513 35.21 14.21 3.10
CA GLU A 513 34.88 15.16 2.03
C GLU A 513 35.72 14.95 0.75
N ASP A 514 36.90 14.35 0.88
CA ASP A 514 37.81 14.11 -0.24
C ASP A 514 37.67 12.72 -0.86
N HIS A 515 36.81 11.85 -0.29
CA HIS A 515 36.63 10.48 -0.78
C HIS A 515 35.84 10.45 -2.09
N GLU A 516 36.41 9.80 -3.10
CA GLU A 516 35.80 9.66 -4.43
C GLU A 516 35.19 8.26 -4.63
N PHE A 517 34.15 8.17 -5.46
CA PHE A 517 33.50 6.91 -5.78
C PHE A 517 33.49 6.65 -7.28
N TYR A 518 33.88 5.45 -7.67
CA TYR A 518 33.95 5.01 -9.05
C TYR A 518 33.10 3.76 -9.27
N LEU A 519 32.26 3.74 -10.30
CA LEU A 519 31.53 2.57 -10.72
C LEU A 519 32.06 2.08 -12.07
N PHE A 520 32.61 0.88 -12.06
CA PHE A 520 32.99 0.18 -13.29
C PHE A 520 31.76 -0.54 -13.85
N ALA A 521 31.16 0.01 -14.89
CA ALA A 521 30.01 -0.59 -15.56
C ALA A 521 30.52 -1.42 -16.75
N ASP A 522 30.31 -2.72 -16.71
CA ASP A 522 30.54 -3.64 -17.80
C ASP A 522 29.23 -4.27 -18.30
N GLU A 523 29.27 -4.99 -19.42
CA GLU A 523 28.09 -5.66 -19.97
C GLU A 523 27.50 -6.75 -19.05
N THR A 524 28.28 -7.23 -18.08
CA THR A 524 27.89 -8.23 -17.09
C THR A 524 27.23 -7.61 -15.85
N LEU A 525 27.37 -6.29 -15.68
CA LEU A 525 26.68 -5.51 -14.68
C LEU A 525 25.39 -4.96 -15.30
N PRO A 526 24.27 -5.66 -15.20
CA PRO A 526 23.03 -5.08 -15.66
C PRO A 526 22.82 -3.78 -14.89
N TYR A 527 22.56 -2.70 -15.61
CA TYR A 527 22.24 -1.37 -15.06
C TYR A 527 21.23 -1.43 -13.90
N TYR A 528 20.35 -2.42 -13.94
CA TYR A 528 19.37 -2.69 -12.88
C TYR A 528 19.99 -3.09 -11.53
N ALA A 529 21.14 -3.75 -11.51
CA ALA A 529 21.80 -4.15 -10.26
C ALA A 529 22.35 -2.96 -9.47
N TRP A 530 22.64 -1.85 -10.17
CA TRP A 530 23.15 -0.60 -9.60
C TRP A 530 22.14 0.54 -9.71
N GLY A 531 20.95 0.30 -10.24
CA GLY A 531 19.97 1.33 -10.53
C GLY A 531 20.22 2.11 -11.82
N GLY A 532 21.24 1.72 -12.61
CA GLY A 532 21.68 2.40 -13.84
C GLY A 532 22.58 3.61 -13.58
N PRO A 533 23.31 4.11 -14.62
CA PRO A 533 24.29 5.18 -14.47
C PRO A 533 23.70 6.49 -13.95
N GLU A 534 22.51 6.86 -14.41
CA GLU A 534 21.83 8.07 -13.95
C GLU A 534 21.29 7.92 -12.54
N GLN A 535 20.72 6.77 -12.22
CA GLN A 535 20.27 6.44 -10.87
C GLN A 535 21.45 6.36 -9.90
N TRP A 536 22.57 5.85 -10.32
CA TRP A 536 23.80 5.85 -9.52
C TRP A 536 24.26 7.28 -9.20
N LYS A 537 24.33 8.18 -10.19
CA LYS A 537 24.69 9.58 -9.97
C LYS A 537 23.72 10.26 -8.99
N GLU A 538 22.44 10.05 -9.18
CA GLU A 538 21.41 10.59 -8.30
C GLU A 538 21.52 10.01 -6.89
N TRP A 539 21.82 8.75 -6.78
CA TRP A 539 21.93 8.05 -5.52
C TRP A 539 23.22 8.42 -4.76
N THR A 540 24.37 8.44 -5.42
CA THR A 540 25.60 8.99 -4.85
C THR A 540 25.44 10.46 -4.51
N GLY A 541 24.72 11.24 -5.32
CA GLY A 541 24.32 12.61 -5.01
C GLY A 541 23.40 12.74 -3.79
N THR A 542 22.76 11.62 -3.35
CA THR A 542 21.96 11.55 -2.12
C THR A 542 22.80 11.25 -0.89
N PHE A 543 23.81 10.38 -1.03
CA PHE A 543 24.64 9.89 0.07
C PHE A 543 26.05 10.49 0.07
N ALA A 544 26.58 10.79 -1.11
CA ALA A 544 27.84 11.49 -1.30
C ALA A 544 27.72 12.36 -2.55
N GLN A 545 27.97 13.63 -2.48
CA GLN A 545 27.87 14.55 -3.64
C GLN A 545 28.92 14.28 -4.73
N LYS A 546 29.72 13.24 -4.59
CA LYS A 546 30.83 12.87 -5.45
C LYS A 546 30.66 11.44 -5.96
N GLY A 547 30.80 11.21 -7.22
CA GLY A 547 30.80 9.87 -7.82
C GLY A 547 30.93 9.94 -9.34
N GLN A 548 31.83 9.14 -9.88
CA GLN A 548 32.07 9.04 -11.32
C GLN A 548 31.69 7.65 -11.82
N ILE A 549 31.04 7.60 -12.97
CA ILE A 549 30.74 6.35 -13.66
C ILE A 549 31.77 6.18 -14.76
N LEU A 550 32.56 5.14 -14.62
CA LEU A 550 33.51 4.72 -15.62
C LEU A 550 32.89 3.57 -16.42
N GLN A 551 32.72 3.77 -17.72
CA GLN A 551 32.33 2.67 -18.61
C GLN A 551 33.64 1.93 -19.02
N VAL A 552 33.70 0.65 -18.65
CA VAL A 552 34.78 -0.24 -19.06
C VAL A 552 34.23 -1.14 -20.16
N ALA A 553 34.71 -0.97 -21.39
CA ALA A 553 34.41 -1.93 -22.45
C ALA A 553 35.15 -3.24 -22.16
N VAL A 554 34.46 -4.37 -22.34
CA VAL A 554 35.07 -5.70 -22.20
C VAL A 554 36.22 -5.83 -23.22
N GLY A 555 37.46 -5.95 -22.74
CA GLY A 555 38.67 -6.09 -23.58
C GLY A 555 39.56 -4.83 -23.69
N GLU A 556 39.15 -3.71 -23.15
CA GLU A 556 40.06 -2.56 -22.99
C GLU A 556 40.93 -2.77 -21.75
N GLU A 557 42.24 -2.59 -21.91
CA GLU A 557 43.19 -2.61 -20.80
C GLU A 557 42.82 -1.54 -19.77
N CYS A 558 42.89 -1.87 -18.49
CA CYS A 558 42.62 -0.94 -17.41
C CYS A 558 43.63 0.20 -17.37
N ARG A 559 43.41 1.25 -18.11
CA ARG A 559 44.26 2.45 -18.23
C ARG A 559 43.97 3.49 -17.15
N TYR A 560 43.54 3.07 -15.98
CA TYR A 560 43.12 4.01 -14.94
C TYR A 560 44.30 4.40 -14.06
N THR A 561 45.02 5.41 -14.46
CA THR A 561 46.14 5.99 -13.70
C THR A 561 45.80 7.30 -12.99
N GLU A 562 44.55 7.77 -13.08
CA GLU A 562 44.14 9.11 -12.62
C GLU A 562 43.02 9.07 -11.55
N PHE A 563 43.01 8.05 -10.66
CA PHE A 563 42.11 8.11 -9.52
C PHE A 563 42.67 9.06 -8.45
N SER A 564 41.78 9.96 -8.00
CA SER A 564 42.06 10.75 -6.80
C SER A 564 41.97 9.85 -5.56
N THR A 565 42.92 9.90 -4.68
CA THR A 565 42.89 9.17 -3.40
C THR A 565 42.50 10.10 -2.27
N PRO A 566 41.67 9.66 -1.30
CA PRO A 566 41.10 8.32 -1.14
C PRO A 566 39.92 8.01 -2.07
N PHE A 567 39.74 6.72 -2.43
CA PHE A 567 38.61 6.32 -3.27
C PHE A 567 38.08 4.92 -2.97
N THR A 568 36.80 4.69 -3.36
CA THR A 568 36.18 3.35 -3.44
C THR A 568 35.71 3.10 -4.87
N ALA A 569 36.15 2.02 -5.48
CA ALA A 569 35.72 1.57 -6.79
C ALA A 569 34.87 0.30 -6.69
N PHE A 570 33.69 0.31 -7.32
CA PHE A 570 32.79 -0.85 -7.38
C PHE A 570 32.92 -1.54 -8.72
N MET A 571 33.17 -2.84 -8.72
CA MET A 571 33.40 -3.60 -9.95
C MET A 571 32.98 -5.06 -9.86
N SER A 572 32.80 -5.72 -11.01
CA SER A 572 32.63 -7.17 -11.04
C SER A 572 33.95 -7.89 -10.78
N ALA A 573 33.86 -9.14 -10.33
CA ALA A 573 35.08 -9.97 -10.18
C ALA A 573 35.83 -10.13 -11.49
N GLN A 574 35.13 -10.18 -12.62
CA GLN A 574 35.73 -10.26 -13.95
C GLN A 574 36.53 -8.98 -14.29
N VAL A 575 35.96 -7.81 -14.04
CA VAL A 575 36.69 -6.53 -14.21
C VAL A 575 37.87 -6.45 -13.25
N TRP A 576 37.69 -6.93 -12.01
CA TRP A 576 38.78 -6.97 -11.04
C TRP A 576 39.96 -7.81 -11.54
N GLU A 577 39.72 -9.02 -12.01
CA GLU A 577 40.82 -9.87 -12.52
C GLU A 577 41.56 -9.22 -13.70
N LEU A 578 40.85 -8.49 -14.56
CA LEU A 578 41.48 -7.73 -15.66
C LEU A 578 42.32 -6.54 -15.15
N CYS A 579 41.77 -5.79 -14.18
CA CYS A 579 42.35 -4.54 -13.72
C CYS A 579 43.35 -4.70 -12.56
N ARG A 580 43.31 -5.81 -11.87
CA ARG A 580 44.12 -6.09 -10.67
C ARG A 580 45.60 -5.78 -10.82
N PRO A 581 46.30 -6.23 -11.89
CA PRO A 581 47.75 -5.94 -12.01
C PRO A 581 48.05 -4.44 -12.08
N ALA A 582 47.24 -3.71 -12.86
CA ALA A 582 47.41 -2.27 -13.02
C ALA A 582 47.08 -1.51 -11.74
N LEU A 583 45.98 -1.86 -11.09
CA LEU A 583 45.52 -1.22 -9.85
C LEU A 583 46.49 -1.47 -8.69
N LEU A 584 46.98 -2.70 -8.50
CA LEU A 584 47.99 -3.00 -7.47
C LEU A 584 49.34 -2.34 -7.70
N THR A 585 49.70 -2.11 -8.97
CA THR A 585 50.90 -1.37 -9.31
C THR A 585 50.76 0.11 -8.99
N ALA A 586 49.60 0.70 -9.31
CA ALA A 586 49.33 2.11 -9.05
C ALA A 586 49.05 2.40 -7.56
N PHE A 587 48.40 1.47 -6.89
CA PHE A 587 47.94 1.62 -5.50
C PHE A 587 48.33 0.40 -4.65
N PRO A 588 49.54 0.33 -4.12
CA PRO A 588 50.02 -0.83 -3.35
C PRO A 588 49.26 -1.07 -2.03
N THR A 589 48.59 -0.05 -1.49
CA THR A 589 47.80 -0.12 -0.24
C THR A 589 46.34 -0.51 -0.45
N LEU A 590 45.98 -0.84 -1.67
CA LEU A 590 44.63 -1.17 -2.07
C LEU A 590 44.06 -2.35 -1.28
N GLN A 591 42.84 -2.20 -0.80
CA GLN A 591 42.05 -3.22 -0.09
C GLN A 591 40.86 -3.66 -0.96
N VAL A 592 40.51 -4.94 -0.87
CA VAL A 592 39.40 -5.52 -1.62
C VAL A 592 38.40 -6.13 -0.65
N GLU A 593 37.15 -5.66 -0.72
CA GLU A 593 36.03 -6.19 0.05
C GLU A 593 35.01 -6.88 -0.87
N ASN A 594 34.62 -8.11 -0.52
CA ASN A 594 33.52 -8.78 -1.22
C ASN A 594 32.19 -8.15 -0.83
N MET A 595 31.49 -7.59 -1.81
CA MET A 595 30.15 -7.00 -1.59
C MET A 595 29.04 -8.04 -1.53
N LEU A 596 29.26 -9.19 -2.15
CA LEU A 596 28.32 -10.32 -2.13
C LEU A 596 29.03 -11.59 -1.64
N PRO A 597 28.33 -12.48 -0.92
CA PRO A 597 28.90 -13.71 -0.38
C PRO A 597 29.55 -14.64 -1.44
N ASN A 598 29.07 -14.56 -2.69
CA ASN A 598 29.60 -15.35 -3.81
C ASN A 598 30.84 -14.72 -4.45
N GLY A 599 31.33 -13.57 -3.98
CA GLY A 599 32.52 -12.90 -4.51
C GLY A 599 32.37 -12.35 -5.94
N THR A 600 31.16 -12.29 -6.50
CA THR A 600 30.96 -11.81 -7.88
C THR A 600 31.01 -10.29 -8.01
N ARG A 601 30.98 -9.57 -6.90
CA ARG A 601 31.01 -8.09 -6.84
C ARG A 601 31.97 -7.65 -5.74
N LEU A 602 32.77 -6.68 -6.06
CA LEU A 602 33.87 -6.21 -5.21
C LEU A 602 33.77 -4.70 -5.02
N ALA A 603 34.13 -4.25 -3.82
CA ALA A 603 34.54 -2.88 -3.54
C ALA A 603 36.06 -2.87 -3.36
N VAL A 604 36.71 -2.02 -4.12
CA VAL A 604 38.17 -1.85 -4.11
C VAL A 604 38.44 -0.47 -3.53
N GLU A 605 39.12 -0.43 -2.40
CA GLU A 605 39.37 0.80 -1.66
C GLU A 605 40.83 1.15 -1.63
N VAL A 606 41.11 2.44 -1.77
CA VAL A 606 42.42 3.04 -1.39
C VAL A 606 42.12 4.06 -0.31
N PRO A 607 42.54 3.76 0.94
CA PRO A 607 42.30 4.62 2.08
C PRO A 607 43.02 5.97 2.00
#